data_d231382a97ccc3e03c95e6c2847edd1b
#
_entry.id   d231382a97ccc3e03c95e6c2847edd1b
#
_cell.length_a   1.000
_cell.length_b   1.000
_cell.length_c   1.000
_cell.angle_alpha   90.00
_cell.angle_beta   90.00
_cell.angle_gamma   90.00
#
_symmetry.space_group_name_H-M   'P 1'
#
loop_
_entity.id
_entity.type
_entity.pdbx_description
1 polymer ?
#
loop_
_entity_poly.entity_id
_entity_poly.type
_entity_poly.pdbx_seq_one_letter_code
_entity_poly.pdbx_strand_id
1 'polypeptide(L)'
;MTTGKQKSKAAGSTNTSRADVLRVLGVLKVATTDQIQRIALPHLNHRHTEKPTAAKRKTARTATHTAALADLRTHRLTATGGSTSTGEALRHLTLKGLEAAATELQRPLSEMGATARGAGAGGATHPMAVNETVIALLRPKPDLAKLATDPPAVRSAAQAVVDAPDGVGSIGSYWTEVPLPVAGSWSTPGRGGAQADIVLTAPQDGVPLLFVEVDNCHETAEELADKLEKYARFFRRKVKDTEGKAQPMWRTRWTTPPGTRPEDSYPPLLLVFNPRGARNLERTIPRLAALTRHLWAGTKDYDEDFHHYDRKIPVITTTLDDLREHGPHGHVFRRFGRPTSQSLFDAIGNPRRDAAHARYWAQQRAREREAKERERQEAEQRAAEREAQRPACARCGTKFTDAGWKATQTADWGTPADSHPTLCDRCKRRALVAVQLAQTLHNRPERHDQEGQEQAGPERREPGRWFSRWRT
;
A
#
# COMPACT_ATOMS: atom_id res chain seq x y z
N MET A 1 -66.07 28.61 8.34
CA MET A 1 -65.03 27.56 8.44
C MET A 1 -64.11 27.64 7.24
N THR A 2 -63.02 28.37 7.36
CA THR A 2 -62.02 28.54 6.28
C THR A 2 -60.94 27.48 6.45
N THR A 3 -60.97 26.48 5.58
CA THR A 3 -59.90 25.45 5.49
C THR A 3 -58.65 26.05 4.94
N GLY A 4 -57.70 26.38 5.84
CA GLY A 4 -56.36 26.79 5.46
C GLY A 4 -55.63 25.67 4.72
N LYS A 5 -55.41 25.84 3.42
CA LYS A 5 -54.52 25.01 2.62
C LYS A 5 -53.13 25.07 3.23
N GLN A 6 -52.74 24.04 3.95
CA GLN A 6 -51.37 23.82 4.37
C GLN A 6 -50.52 23.65 3.09
N LYS A 7 -49.77 24.68 2.70
CA LYS A 7 -48.78 24.58 1.64
C LYS A 7 -47.78 23.51 2.07
N SER A 8 -47.85 22.34 1.45
CA SER A 8 -46.78 21.36 1.53
C SER A 8 -45.48 22.04 1.02
N LYS A 9 -44.57 22.38 1.93
CA LYS A 9 -43.24 22.76 1.55
C LYS A 9 -42.65 21.56 0.82
N ALA A 10 -42.30 21.76 -0.44
CA ALA A 10 -41.56 20.75 -1.21
C ALA A 10 -40.40 20.24 -0.35
N ALA A 11 -40.14 18.95 -0.42
CA ALA A 11 -39.15 18.27 0.38
C ALA A 11 -37.80 19.07 0.34
N GLY A 12 -37.36 19.57 1.51
CA GLY A 12 -36.32 20.55 1.60
C GLY A 12 -34.94 20.02 1.20
N SER A 13 -34.70 18.70 1.31
CA SER A 13 -33.38 18.09 0.99
C SER A 13 -33.50 16.60 0.66
N THR A 14 -32.50 16.07 -0.07
CA THR A 14 -32.43 14.65 -0.39
C THR A 14 -31.64 13.87 0.68
N ASN A 15 -31.83 12.55 0.75
CA ASN A 15 -31.04 11.69 1.62
C ASN A 15 -29.53 11.80 1.30
N THR A 16 -29.18 11.84 0.02
CA THR A 16 -27.80 12.00 -0.45
C THR A 16 -27.17 13.28 0.09
N SER A 17 -27.86 14.44 -0.06
CA SER A 17 -27.30 15.71 0.41
C SER A 17 -27.17 15.79 1.94
N ARG A 18 -28.06 15.10 2.70
CA ARG A 18 -27.89 14.95 4.16
C ARG A 18 -26.74 14.07 4.54
N ALA A 19 -26.57 12.92 3.87
CA ALA A 19 -25.43 12.03 4.04
C ALA A 19 -24.11 12.72 3.73
N ASP A 20 -24.04 13.51 2.67
CA ASP A 20 -22.86 14.32 2.33
C ASP A 20 -22.48 15.27 3.46
N VAL A 21 -23.44 16.01 4.01
CA VAL A 21 -23.20 16.91 5.16
C VAL A 21 -22.68 16.14 6.37
N LEU A 22 -23.30 14.99 6.68
CA LEU A 22 -22.89 14.17 7.82
C LEU A 22 -21.47 13.63 7.65
N ARG A 23 -21.11 13.08 6.46
CA ARG A 23 -19.78 12.59 6.18
C ARG A 23 -18.73 13.69 6.29
N VAL A 24 -18.96 14.84 5.65
CA VAL A 24 -17.99 15.94 5.66
C VAL A 24 -17.81 16.52 7.07
N LEU A 25 -18.89 16.80 7.80
CA LEU A 25 -18.80 17.31 9.16
C LEU A 25 -18.31 16.27 10.17
N GLY A 26 -18.54 14.98 9.91
CA GLY A 26 -17.98 13.88 10.70
C GLY A 26 -16.45 13.85 10.66
N VAL A 27 -15.88 14.23 9.52
CA VAL A 27 -14.42 14.34 9.34
C VAL A 27 -13.90 15.70 9.79
N LEU A 28 -14.40 16.80 9.22
CA LEU A 28 -13.85 18.15 9.43
C LEU A 28 -14.22 18.78 10.77
N LYS A 29 -15.15 18.19 11.53
CA LYS A 29 -15.69 18.67 12.81
C LYS A 29 -16.49 19.98 12.69
N VAL A 30 -15.90 21.00 12.10
CA VAL A 30 -16.53 22.28 11.81
C VAL A 30 -16.20 22.70 10.38
N ALA A 31 -17.22 23.17 9.63
CA ALA A 31 -17.02 23.63 8.24
C ALA A 31 -18.03 24.71 7.86
N THR A 32 -17.69 25.49 6.84
CA THR A 32 -18.66 26.34 6.12
C THR A 32 -19.47 25.50 5.14
N THR A 33 -20.65 26.01 4.75
CA THR A 33 -21.45 25.35 3.71
C THR A 33 -20.71 25.28 2.37
N ASP A 34 -19.82 26.22 2.10
CA ASP A 34 -18.98 26.24 0.93
C ASP A 34 -17.97 25.08 0.91
N GLN A 35 -17.28 24.85 2.02
CA GLN A 35 -16.34 23.72 2.14
C GLN A 35 -17.06 22.37 1.98
N ILE A 36 -18.24 22.22 2.57
CA ILE A 36 -19.07 21.02 2.40
C ILE A 36 -19.41 20.80 0.92
N GLN A 37 -19.84 21.85 0.23
CA GLN A 37 -20.21 21.77 -1.19
C GLN A 37 -18.99 21.43 -2.07
N ARG A 38 -17.84 22.05 -1.82
CA ARG A 38 -16.61 21.83 -2.60
C ARG A 38 -16.13 20.37 -2.51
N ILE A 39 -16.35 19.73 -1.38
CA ILE A 39 -16.00 18.31 -1.18
C ILE A 39 -17.07 17.39 -1.79
N ALA A 40 -18.33 17.62 -1.49
CA ALA A 40 -19.40 16.68 -1.81
C ALA A 40 -19.95 16.82 -3.25
N LEU A 41 -20.03 18.04 -3.77
CA LEU A 41 -20.59 18.33 -5.10
C LEU A 41 -19.66 19.26 -5.88
N PRO A 42 -18.42 18.86 -6.18
CA PRO A 42 -17.41 19.72 -6.81
C PRO A 42 -17.84 20.23 -8.21
N HIS A 43 -18.68 19.51 -8.94
CA HIS A 43 -19.22 19.96 -10.22
C HIS A 43 -19.99 21.30 -10.13
N LEU A 44 -20.57 21.65 -8.97
CA LEU A 44 -21.26 22.92 -8.76
C LEU A 44 -20.32 24.13 -8.75
N ASN A 45 -19.01 23.93 -8.60
CA ASN A 45 -18.02 25.00 -8.70
C ASN A 45 -17.98 25.63 -10.11
N HIS A 46 -18.37 24.87 -11.12
CA HIS A 46 -18.34 25.26 -12.52
C HIS A 46 -19.69 25.82 -13.00
N ARG A 47 -20.76 25.69 -12.21
CA ARG A 47 -22.10 26.22 -12.50
C ARG A 47 -22.28 27.64 -11.96
N HIS A 48 -23.35 28.28 -12.41
CA HIS A 48 -23.79 29.59 -11.93
C HIS A 48 -22.80 30.74 -12.27
N THR A 49 -21.97 30.56 -13.31
CA THR A 49 -21.02 31.59 -13.78
C THR A 49 -21.71 32.84 -14.32
N GLU A 50 -22.97 32.71 -14.75
CA GLU A 50 -23.86 33.79 -15.19
C GLU A 50 -24.28 34.73 -14.07
N LYS A 51 -24.16 34.34 -12.81
CA LYS A 51 -24.53 35.21 -11.68
C LYS A 51 -23.54 36.36 -11.54
N PRO A 52 -24.05 37.61 -11.35
CA PRO A 52 -23.25 38.84 -11.49
C PRO A 52 -22.16 38.99 -10.39
N THR A 53 -22.33 38.41 -9.23
CA THR A 53 -21.36 38.56 -8.12
C THR A 53 -20.89 37.23 -7.59
N ALA A 54 -19.68 37.19 -7.04
CA ALA A 54 -19.12 36.01 -6.37
C ALA A 54 -20.03 35.49 -5.24
N ALA A 55 -20.64 36.41 -4.47
CA ALA A 55 -21.58 36.06 -3.41
C ALA A 55 -22.83 35.35 -3.93
N LYS A 56 -23.44 35.85 -5.04
CA LYS A 56 -24.61 35.21 -5.65
C LYS A 56 -24.25 33.84 -6.27
N ARG A 57 -23.08 33.73 -6.90
CA ARG A 57 -22.55 32.42 -7.37
C ARG A 57 -22.39 31.43 -6.21
N LYS A 58 -21.77 31.86 -5.12
CA LYS A 58 -21.60 31.05 -3.91
C LYS A 58 -22.95 30.61 -3.33
N THR A 59 -23.90 31.52 -3.16
CA THR A 59 -25.24 31.21 -2.65
C THR A 59 -25.93 30.16 -3.53
N ALA A 60 -25.85 30.29 -4.85
CA ALA A 60 -26.48 29.34 -5.78
C ALA A 60 -25.88 27.93 -5.68
N ARG A 61 -24.52 27.82 -5.70
CA ARG A 61 -23.88 26.50 -5.64
C ARG A 61 -24.01 25.80 -4.29
N THR A 62 -24.20 26.56 -3.20
CA THR A 62 -24.36 25.99 -1.84
C THR A 62 -25.82 25.74 -1.44
N ALA A 63 -26.81 26.10 -2.26
CA ALA A 63 -28.22 26.02 -1.91
C ALA A 63 -28.67 24.63 -1.46
N THR A 64 -28.24 23.56 -2.13
CA THR A 64 -28.57 22.18 -1.79
C THR A 64 -28.11 21.81 -0.37
N HIS A 65 -26.85 22.14 -0.03
CA HIS A 65 -26.32 21.82 1.30
C HIS A 65 -26.88 22.77 2.37
N THR A 66 -27.24 24.01 2.01
CA THR A 66 -27.97 24.92 2.92
C THR A 66 -29.31 24.34 3.32
N ALA A 67 -30.07 23.78 2.37
CA ALA A 67 -31.33 23.10 2.63
C ALA A 67 -31.12 21.82 3.49
N ALA A 68 -30.08 21.01 3.16
CA ALA A 68 -29.75 19.84 3.93
C ALA A 68 -29.35 20.17 5.39
N LEU A 69 -28.56 21.22 5.60
CA LEU A 69 -28.17 21.70 6.94
C LEU A 69 -29.38 22.20 7.74
N ALA A 70 -30.33 22.86 7.10
CA ALA A 70 -31.52 23.33 7.74
C ALA A 70 -32.41 22.14 8.20
N ASP A 71 -32.54 21.13 7.35
CA ASP A 71 -33.27 19.90 7.63
C ASP A 71 -32.58 19.11 8.78
N LEU A 72 -31.31 18.86 8.69
CA LEU A 72 -30.53 18.20 9.75
C LEU A 72 -30.58 18.95 11.09
N ARG A 73 -30.64 20.29 11.05
CA ARG A 73 -30.81 21.11 12.26
C ARG A 73 -32.21 20.91 12.90
N THR A 74 -33.26 20.81 12.08
CA THR A 74 -34.60 20.51 12.57
C THR A 74 -34.64 19.16 13.33
N HIS A 75 -33.83 18.18 12.83
CA HIS A 75 -33.66 16.88 13.47
C HIS A 75 -32.59 16.86 14.59
N ARG A 76 -32.05 18.00 14.97
CA ARG A 76 -31.04 18.17 16.01
C ARG A 76 -29.73 17.37 15.73
N LEU A 77 -29.38 17.17 14.45
CA LEU A 77 -28.14 16.49 14.06
C LEU A 77 -27.00 17.48 13.84
N THR A 78 -27.30 18.71 13.41
CA THR A 78 -26.33 19.78 13.22
C THR A 78 -26.67 21.00 14.06
N ALA A 79 -25.64 21.83 14.35
CA ALA A 79 -25.78 23.12 15.00
C ALA A 79 -24.87 24.16 14.33
N THR A 80 -25.11 25.44 14.64
CA THR A 80 -24.27 26.56 14.23
C THR A 80 -23.29 26.86 15.36
N GLY A 81 -21.99 26.96 15.05
CA GLY A 81 -20.91 27.17 16.03
C GLY A 81 -20.16 28.47 15.84
N GLY A 82 -20.85 29.59 15.55
CA GLY A 82 -20.24 30.88 15.29
C GLY A 82 -20.08 31.17 13.79
N SER A 83 -19.14 32.05 13.45
CA SER A 83 -18.83 32.45 12.07
C SER A 83 -17.32 32.59 11.84
N THR A 84 -16.89 32.54 10.57
CA THR A 84 -15.55 32.90 10.16
C THR A 84 -15.32 34.41 10.31
N SER A 85 -14.05 34.86 10.21
CA SER A 85 -13.72 36.29 10.16
C SER A 85 -14.39 37.04 8.98
N THR A 86 -14.80 36.30 7.94
CA THR A 86 -15.54 36.84 6.78
C THR A 86 -17.06 36.76 6.94
N GLY A 87 -17.57 36.37 8.14
CA GLY A 87 -19.00 36.32 8.46
C GLY A 87 -19.72 35.04 7.98
N GLU A 88 -19.01 34.02 7.48
CA GLU A 88 -19.65 32.77 7.06
C GLU A 88 -19.99 31.90 8.27
N ALA A 89 -21.23 31.41 8.30
CA ALA A 89 -21.68 30.57 9.41
C ALA A 89 -20.94 29.21 9.45
N LEU A 90 -20.40 28.87 10.60
CA LEU A 90 -19.77 27.60 10.88
C LEU A 90 -20.80 26.57 11.33
N ARG A 91 -20.70 25.38 10.78
CA ARG A 91 -21.58 24.23 11.04
C ARG A 91 -20.79 23.12 11.71
N HIS A 92 -21.39 22.46 12.68
CA HIS A 92 -20.83 21.30 13.33
C HIS A 92 -21.91 20.28 13.68
N LEU A 93 -21.53 19.05 14.01
CA LEU A 93 -22.43 17.99 14.45
C LEU A 93 -22.75 18.12 15.93
N THR A 94 -23.97 17.76 16.31
CA THR A 94 -24.31 17.42 17.70
C THR A 94 -23.81 16.00 18.02
N LEU A 95 -23.95 15.54 19.27
CA LEU A 95 -23.65 14.13 19.62
C LEU A 95 -24.46 13.17 18.77
N LYS A 96 -25.77 13.38 18.63
CA LYS A 96 -26.65 12.58 17.76
C LYS A 96 -26.22 12.64 16.29
N GLY A 97 -25.76 13.80 15.83
CA GLY A 97 -25.22 13.96 14.48
C GLY A 97 -23.91 13.22 14.29
N LEU A 98 -23.08 13.13 15.35
CA LEU A 98 -21.81 12.38 15.29
C LEU A 98 -22.06 10.88 15.19
N GLU A 99 -23.06 10.34 15.87
CA GLU A 99 -23.51 8.95 15.75
C GLU A 99 -24.00 8.64 14.32
N ALA A 100 -24.83 9.54 13.74
CA ALA A 100 -25.26 9.39 12.35
C ALA A 100 -24.10 9.46 11.36
N ALA A 101 -23.14 10.36 11.57
CA ALA A 101 -21.94 10.47 10.75
C ALA A 101 -21.02 9.24 10.87
N ALA A 102 -20.94 8.62 12.05
CA ALA A 102 -20.21 7.37 12.27
C ALA A 102 -20.76 6.24 11.37
N THR A 103 -22.09 6.14 11.30
CA THR A 103 -22.77 5.19 10.40
C THR A 103 -22.50 5.49 8.93
N GLU A 104 -22.61 6.76 8.51
CA GLU A 104 -22.35 7.17 7.12
C GLU A 104 -20.88 6.96 6.70
N LEU A 105 -19.93 7.10 7.61
CA LEU A 105 -18.50 6.88 7.37
C LEU A 105 -18.06 5.43 7.62
N GLN A 106 -18.97 4.57 8.09
CA GLN A 106 -18.66 3.20 8.50
C GLN A 106 -17.50 3.13 9.50
N ARG A 107 -17.48 4.06 10.47
CA ARG A 107 -16.45 4.18 11.51
C ARG A 107 -17.03 3.91 12.90
N PRO A 108 -16.26 3.26 13.79
CA PRO A 108 -16.63 3.19 15.19
C PRO A 108 -16.80 4.59 15.79
N LEU A 109 -17.82 4.80 16.62
CA LEU A 109 -18.05 6.09 17.27
C LEU A 109 -16.84 6.55 18.11
N SER A 110 -16.11 5.61 18.70
CA SER A 110 -14.88 5.87 19.46
C SER A 110 -13.77 6.51 18.61
N GLU A 111 -13.83 6.39 17.30
CA GLU A 111 -12.88 6.99 16.38
C GLU A 111 -13.32 8.36 15.84
N MET A 112 -14.59 8.71 16.10
CA MET A 112 -15.15 9.96 15.61
C MET A 112 -14.66 11.20 16.40
N GLY A 113 -13.96 11.03 17.51
CA GLY A 113 -13.51 12.14 18.35
C GLY A 113 -14.65 12.89 19.01
N ALA A 114 -14.40 14.13 19.42
CA ALA A 114 -15.40 14.99 20.06
C ALA A 114 -16.19 15.85 19.04
N THR A 115 -17.28 16.44 19.50
CA THR A 115 -17.97 17.48 18.73
C THR A 115 -17.22 18.82 18.87
N ALA A 116 -17.17 19.61 17.80
CA ALA A 116 -16.50 20.90 17.76
C ALA A 116 -17.29 22.03 18.48
N ARG A 117 -17.87 21.72 19.65
CA ARG A 117 -18.63 22.72 20.44
C ARG A 117 -17.66 23.82 20.87
N GLY A 118 -17.91 25.06 20.41
CA GLY A 118 -17.08 26.22 20.76
C GLY A 118 -15.92 26.52 19.80
N ALA A 119 -15.69 25.73 18.77
CA ALA A 119 -14.60 25.93 17.79
C ALA A 119 -14.67 27.30 17.06
N GLY A 120 -15.83 27.95 17.04
CA GLY A 120 -16.01 29.29 16.46
C GLY A 120 -15.71 30.48 17.37
N ALA A 121 -15.47 30.24 18.67
CA ALA A 121 -15.27 31.35 19.65
C ALA A 121 -14.01 32.20 19.39
N GLY A 122 -12.99 31.64 18.68
CA GLY A 122 -11.76 32.34 18.33
C GLY A 122 -11.65 32.67 16.83
N GLY A 123 -12.78 32.77 16.09
CA GLY A 123 -12.78 33.05 14.65
C GLY A 123 -12.43 31.86 13.74
N ALA A 124 -12.19 30.70 14.31
CA ALA A 124 -11.95 29.41 13.65
C ALA A 124 -10.85 29.41 12.55
N THR A 125 -9.88 30.32 12.64
CA THR A 125 -8.84 30.47 11.59
C THR A 125 -8.04 29.17 11.39
N HIS A 126 -7.67 28.50 12.48
CA HIS A 126 -6.93 27.24 12.39
C HIS A 126 -7.78 26.10 11.83
N PRO A 127 -8.99 25.79 12.32
CA PRO A 127 -9.84 24.77 11.72
C PRO A 127 -10.13 25.01 10.22
N MET A 128 -10.27 26.27 9.82
CA MET A 128 -10.45 26.59 8.40
C MET A 128 -9.20 26.28 7.56
N ALA A 129 -8.00 26.52 8.07
CA ALA A 129 -6.76 26.14 7.40
C ALA A 129 -6.61 24.63 7.31
N VAL A 130 -6.97 23.90 8.37
CA VAL A 130 -7.02 22.42 8.38
C VAL A 130 -7.97 21.91 7.28
N ASN A 131 -9.19 22.46 7.21
CA ASN A 131 -10.16 22.08 6.18
C ASN A 131 -9.65 22.36 4.75
N GLU A 132 -9.03 23.52 4.54
CA GLU A 132 -8.47 23.86 3.24
C GLU A 132 -7.29 22.93 2.86
N THR A 133 -6.52 22.47 3.84
CA THR A 133 -5.47 21.47 3.63
C THR A 133 -6.08 20.12 3.22
N VAL A 134 -7.17 19.68 3.87
CA VAL A 134 -7.89 18.46 3.46
C VAL A 134 -8.39 18.60 2.02
N ILE A 135 -9.03 19.74 1.69
CA ILE A 135 -9.57 19.97 0.33
C ILE A 135 -8.44 19.98 -0.72
N ALA A 136 -7.29 20.58 -0.39
CA ALA A 136 -6.15 20.68 -1.29
C ALA A 136 -5.45 19.32 -1.51
N LEU A 137 -5.40 18.45 -0.49
CA LEU A 137 -4.92 17.07 -0.63
C LEU A 137 -5.93 16.19 -1.36
N LEU A 138 -7.21 16.32 -1.06
CA LEU A 138 -8.29 15.51 -1.65
C LEU A 138 -8.56 15.86 -3.12
N ARG A 139 -8.43 17.14 -3.53
CA ARG A 139 -8.72 17.66 -4.89
C ARG A 139 -10.01 17.07 -5.49
N PRO A 140 -11.18 17.34 -4.90
CA PRO A 140 -12.42 16.70 -5.34
C PRO A 140 -12.70 16.99 -6.80
N LYS A 141 -12.88 15.94 -7.62
CA LYS A 141 -13.13 16.06 -9.07
C LYS A 141 -14.61 16.19 -9.38
N PRO A 142 -15.00 17.05 -10.35
CA PRO A 142 -16.37 17.19 -10.80
C PRO A 142 -16.87 15.93 -11.51
N ASP A 143 -18.11 15.57 -11.25
CA ASP A 143 -18.84 14.54 -12.00
C ASP A 143 -19.33 15.15 -13.32
N LEU A 144 -18.68 14.80 -14.43
CA LEU A 144 -18.99 15.30 -15.76
C LEU A 144 -20.37 14.88 -16.25
N ALA A 145 -20.89 13.73 -15.82
CA ALA A 145 -22.22 13.27 -16.21
C ALA A 145 -23.29 14.24 -15.69
N LYS A 146 -23.09 14.84 -14.52
CA LYS A 146 -23.98 15.87 -13.98
C LYS A 146 -23.91 17.21 -14.72
N LEU A 147 -22.89 17.40 -15.55
CA LEU A 147 -22.67 18.62 -16.35
C LEU A 147 -23.01 18.41 -17.84
N ALA A 148 -23.53 17.24 -18.23
CA ALA A 148 -23.74 16.89 -19.64
C ALA A 148 -24.62 17.90 -20.39
N THR A 149 -25.60 18.50 -19.73
CA THR A 149 -26.52 19.50 -20.30
C THR A 149 -26.10 20.95 -20.09
N ASP A 150 -24.97 21.18 -19.38
CA ASP A 150 -24.47 22.52 -19.12
C ASP A 150 -23.75 23.10 -20.37
N PRO A 151 -23.59 24.45 -20.44
CA PRO A 151 -22.90 25.11 -21.53
C PRO A 151 -21.50 24.55 -21.81
N PRO A 152 -21.00 24.56 -23.07
CA PRO A 152 -19.68 24.01 -23.41
C PRO A 152 -18.53 24.59 -22.57
N ALA A 153 -18.54 25.87 -22.25
CA ALA A 153 -17.53 26.50 -21.41
C ALA A 153 -17.47 25.93 -19.99
N VAL A 154 -18.63 25.63 -19.40
CA VAL A 154 -18.74 24.98 -18.09
C VAL A 154 -18.15 23.58 -18.14
N ARG A 155 -18.51 22.79 -19.15
CA ARG A 155 -18.01 21.42 -19.35
C ARG A 155 -16.50 21.39 -19.58
N SER A 156 -15.99 22.32 -20.45
CA SER A 156 -14.55 22.41 -20.71
C SER A 156 -13.76 22.77 -19.44
N ALA A 157 -14.25 23.73 -18.64
CA ALA A 157 -13.61 24.09 -17.37
C ALA A 157 -13.63 22.94 -16.36
N ALA A 158 -14.70 22.15 -16.31
CA ALA A 158 -14.78 20.97 -15.46
C ALA A 158 -13.86 19.85 -15.97
N GLN A 159 -13.80 19.63 -17.29
CA GLN A 159 -12.90 18.65 -17.90
C GLN A 159 -11.44 18.93 -17.55
N ALA A 160 -10.99 20.18 -17.62
CA ALA A 160 -9.64 20.57 -17.24
C ALA A 160 -9.28 20.18 -15.79
N VAL A 161 -10.26 20.23 -14.87
CA VAL A 161 -10.05 19.76 -13.49
C VAL A 161 -10.00 18.23 -13.41
N VAL A 162 -10.79 17.53 -14.23
CA VAL A 162 -10.73 16.06 -14.32
C VAL A 162 -9.39 15.57 -14.89
N ASP A 163 -8.88 16.28 -15.91
CA ASP A 163 -7.60 15.95 -16.56
C ASP A 163 -6.37 16.30 -15.70
N ALA A 164 -6.53 17.18 -14.71
CA ALA A 164 -5.46 17.49 -13.76
C ALA A 164 -5.13 16.26 -12.88
N PRO A 165 -3.90 16.17 -12.32
CA PRO A 165 -3.54 15.08 -11.42
C PRO A 165 -4.52 14.89 -10.26
N ASP A 166 -4.75 13.65 -9.87
CA ASP A 166 -5.66 13.28 -8.79
C ASP A 166 -5.20 13.81 -7.42
N GLY A 167 -6.15 13.92 -6.50
CA GLY A 167 -5.85 14.07 -5.08
C GLY A 167 -5.56 12.73 -4.42
N VAL A 168 -5.57 12.71 -3.09
CA VAL A 168 -5.31 11.51 -2.29
C VAL A 168 -6.55 11.14 -1.49
N GLY A 169 -7.02 9.93 -1.66
CA GLY A 169 -8.12 9.34 -0.90
C GLY A 169 -9.49 9.91 -1.22
N SER A 170 -10.41 9.62 -0.34
CA SER A 170 -11.76 10.18 -0.27
C SER A 170 -11.92 10.91 1.05
N ILE A 171 -13.03 11.64 1.26
CA ILE A 171 -13.29 12.28 2.56
C ILE A 171 -13.25 11.25 3.70
N GLY A 172 -13.62 10.00 3.43
CA GLY A 172 -13.51 8.89 4.37
C GLY A 172 -12.08 8.46 4.69
N SER A 173 -11.07 8.91 3.97
CA SER A 173 -9.66 8.61 4.23
C SER A 173 -9.01 9.53 5.27
N TYR A 174 -9.73 10.55 5.72
CA TYR A 174 -9.22 11.61 6.61
C TYR A 174 -9.85 11.54 8.00
N TRP A 175 -9.07 11.86 9.02
CA TRP A 175 -9.48 12.16 10.39
C TRP A 175 -8.90 13.51 10.76
N THR A 176 -9.63 14.35 11.47
CA THR A 176 -9.11 15.61 12.02
C THR A 176 -9.16 15.63 13.54
N GLU A 177 -8.35 16.45 14.16
CA GLU A 177 -8.27 16.62 15.62
C GLU A 177 -8.03 15.27 16.35
N VAL A 178 -7.07 14.49 15.87
CA VAL A 178 -6.82 13.13 16.36
C VAL A 178 -5.89 13.16 17.57
N PRO A 179 -6.34 12.73 18.77
CA PRO A 179 -5.46 12.67 19.92
C PRO A 179 -4.36 11.62 19.74
N LEU A 180 -3.14 11.97 20.12
CA LEU A 180 -1.95 11.11 20.08
C LEU A 180 -1.47 10.84 21.50
N PRO A 181 -2.04 9.83 22.20
CA PRO A 181 -1.79 9.64 23.61
C PRO A 181 -0.41 9.04 23.86
N VAL A 182 0.40 9.72 24.67
CA VAL A 182 1.68 9.19 25.19
C VAL A 182 1.47 8.40 26.49
N ALA A 183 0.30 8.53 27.12
CA ALA A 183 -0.18 7.77 28.29
C ALA A 183 -1.70 7.59 28.18
N GLY A 184 -2.30 6.68 28.95
CA GLY A 184 -3.75 6.40 28.89
C GLY A 184 -4.15 5.55 27.67
N SER A 185 -5.37 5.73 27.16
CA SER A 185 -5.93 5.02 25.99
C SER A 185 -6.33 6.00 24.89
N TRP A 186 -6.83 5.47 23.77
CA TRP A 186 -7.42 6.31 22.71
C TRP A 186 -8.65 7.09 23.15
N SER A 187 -9.48 6.49 23.99
CA SER A 187 -10.69 7.12 24.52
C SER A 187 -10.44 8.01 25.71
N THR A 188 -9.35 7.77 26.46
CA THR A 188 -8.99 8.55 27.65
C THR A 188 -7.50 8.86 27.59
N PRO A 189 -7.08 9.77 26.70
CA PRO A 189 -5.67 10.13 26.57
C PRO A 189 -5.15 10.81 27.83
N GLY A 190 -3.98 10.37 28.29
CA GLY A 190 -3.27 11.00 29.39
C GLY A 190 -2.66 12.35 28.99
N ARG A 191 -2.13 13.09 29.98
CA ARG A 191 -1.49 14.38 29.74
C ARG A 191 -0.19 14.26 28.96
N GLY A 192 0.21 15.31 28.26
CA GLY A 192 1.51 15.43 27.58
C GLY A 192 1.57 14.81 26.18
N GLY A 193 0.45 14.34 25.65
CA GLY A 193 0.34 13.91 24.25
C GLY A 193 0.28 15.09 23.27
N ALA A 194 0.25 14.77 21.97
CA ALA A 194 -0.07 15.71 20.90
C ALA A 194 -1.52 15.48 20.43
N GLN A 195 -1.98 16.37 19.56
CA GLN A 195 -3.18 16.20 18.75
C GLN A 195 -2.78 16.47 17.32
N ALA A 196 -2.95 15.48 16.44
CA ALA A 196 -2.70 15.67 15.02
C ALA A 196 -3.86 16.44 14.41
N ASP A 197 -3.56 17.47 13.64
CA ASP A 197 -4.59 18.22 12.93
C ASP A 197 -5.31 17.34 11.91
N ILE A 198 -4.53 16.52 11.14
CA ILE A 198 -5.07 15.57 10.16
C ILE A 198 -4.29 14.25 10.27
N VAL A 199 -5.00 13.15 10.15
CA VAL A 199 -4.43 11.83 9.82
C VAL A 199 -5.08 11.37 8.52
N LEU A 200 -4.27 10.97 7.54
CA LEU A 200 -4.70 10.48 6.24
C LEU A 200 -4.25 9.03 6.07
N THR A 201 -5.17 8.16 5.65
CA THR A 201 -4.86 6.81 5.20
C THR A 201 -5.52 6.54 3.86
N ALA A 202 -4.72 6.37 2.83
CA ALA A 202 -5.13 6.05 1.47
C ALA A 202 -4.08 5.13 0.82
N PRO A 203 -3.96 3.87 1.29
CA PRO A 203 -2.93 2.95 0.80
C PRO A 203 -3.07 2.65 -0.69
N GLN A 204 -4.29 2.62 -1.23
CA GLN A 204 -4.56 2.44 -2.66
C GLN A 204 -4.01 3.59 -3.51
N ASP A 205 -3.85 4.79 -2.93
CA ASP A 205 -3.31 5.98 -3.60
C ASP A 205 -1.84 6.24 -3.24
N GLY A 206 -1.16 5.24 -2.70
CA GLY A 206 0.27 5.33 -2.35
C GLY A 206 0.57 6.07 -1.05
N VAL A 207 -0.45 6.37 -0.22
CA VAL A 207 -0.31 7.03 1.10
C VAL A 207 -0.86 6.12 2.20
N PRO A 208 -0.10 5.12 2.66
CA PRO A 208 -0.60 4.16 3.66
C PRO A 208 -0.99 4.83 4.98
N LEU A 209 -0.21 5.80 5.43
CA LEU A 209 -0.44 6.60 6.63
C LEU A 209 0.38 7.88 6.57
N LEU A 210 -0.25 9.02 6.81
CA LEU A 210 0.38 10.33 6.87
C LEU A 210 -0.23 11.15 8.00
N PHE A 211 0.61 11.70 8.86
CA PHE A 211 0.21 12.70 9.85
C PHE A 211 0.45 14.08 9.28
N VAL A 212 -0.44 15.02 9.56
CA VAL A 212 -0.33 16.41 9.07
C VAL A 212 -0.57 17.37 10.22
N GLU A 213 0.31 18.35 10.34
CA GLU A 213 0.19 19.55 11.17
C GLU A 213 0.04 20.78 10.29
N VAL A 214 -0.85 21.66 10.66
CA VAL A 214 -1.12 22.92 9.94
C VAL A 214 -0.75 24.09 10.82
N ASP A 215 0.28 24.84 10.46
CA ASP A 215 0.68 26.05 11.19
C ASP A 215 0.29 27.31 10.42
N ASN A 216 -0.44 28.20 11.08
CA ASN A 216 -0.76 29.53 10.56
C ASN A 216 0.41 30.55 10.64
N CYS A 217 1.64 30.07 10.78
CA CYS A 217 2.86 30.86 10.94
C CYS A 217 2.85 31.74 12.20
N HIS A 218 2.25 31.26 13.28
CA HIS A 218 2.28 31.87 14.59
C HIS A 218 3.30 31.22 15.51
N GLU A 219 3.58 29.93 15.35
CA GLU A 219 4.48 29.17 16.20
C GLU A 219 5.96 29.43 15.85
N THR A 220 6.81 29.40 16.87
CA THR A 220 8.27 29.45 16.71
C THR A 220 8.82 28.10 16.25
N ALA A 221 10.06 28.07 15.78
CA ALA A 221 10.72 26.80 15.46
C ALA A 221 10.86 25.89 16.67
N GLU A 222 11.03 26.47 17.87
CA GLU A 222 11.12 25.78 19.15
C GLU A 222 9.77 25.12 19.53
N GLU A 223 8.67 25.86 19.42
CA GLU A 223 7.31 25.32 19.67
C GLU A 223 6.95 24.18 18.70
N LEU A 224 7.29 24.33 17.42
CA LEU A 224 7.13 23.27 16.42
C LEU A 224 8.03 22.08 16.74
N ALA A 225 9.28 22.30 17.19
CA ALA A 225 10.18 21.23 17.61
C ALA A 225 9.59 20.45 18.80
N ASP A 226 9.03 21.13 19.80
CA ASP A 226 8.34 20.50 20.93
C ASP A 226 7.13 19.65 20.48
N LYS A 227 6.41 20.08 19.44
CA LYS A 227 5.35 19.27 18.83
C LYS A 227 5.93 18.01 18.20
N LEU A 228 6.99 18.10 17.41
CA LEU A 228 7.65 16.96 16.79
C LEU A 228 8.14 15.95 17.84
N GLU A 229 8.65 16.43 18.99
CA GLU A 229 9.02 15.58 20.12
C GLU A 229 7.82 14.82 20.71
N LYS A 230 6.65 15.46 20.75
CA LYS A 230 5.41 14.80 21.20
C LYS A 230 5.00 13.69 20.22
N TYR A 231 5.11 13.92 18.90
CA TYR A 231 4.91 12.88 17.87
C TYR A 231 5.91 11.73 18.05
N ALA A 232 7.19 12.03 18.24
CA ALA A 232 8.21 11.00 18.43
C ALA A 232 7.94 10.15 19.68
N ARG A 233 7.48 10.78 20.78
CA ARG A 233 7.06 10.03 21.99
C ARG A 233 5.87 9.13 21.72
N PHE A 234 4.87 9.60 20.98
CA PHE A 234 3.73 8.80 20.59
C PHE A 234 4.14 7.62 19.69
N PHE A 235 4.96 7.81 18.68
CA PHE A 235 5.41 6.74 17.79
C PHE A 235 6.25 5.67 18.51
N ARG A 236 7.03 6.07 19.50
CA ARG A 236 7.81 5.13 20.34
C ARG A 236 6.95 4.34 21.34
N ARG A 237 5.77 4.84 21.66
CA ARG A 237 4.90 4.22 22.65
C ARG A 237 4.44 2.84 22.20
N LYS A 238 4.64 1.82 23.07
CA LYS A 238 4.17 0.47 22.88
C LYS A 238 3.01 0.14 23.82
N VAL A 239 2.13 -0.71 23.36
CA VAL A 239 1.03 -1.32 24.11
C VAL A 239 1.03 -2.82 23.87
N LYS A 240 0.46 -3.59 24.79
CA LYS A 240 0.26 -5.02 24.60
C LYS A 240 -1.01 -5.25 23.77
N ASP A 241 -0.95 -6.16 22.81
CA ASP A 241 -2.12 -6.65 22.08
C ASP A 241 -2.88 -7.69 22.93
N THR A 242 -3.91 -8.31 22.34
CA THR A 242 -4.72 -9.34 22.99
C THR A 242 -3.94 -10.60 23.35
N GLU A 243 -2.80 -10.84 22.69
CA GLU A 243 -1.90 -11.98 22.92
C GLU A 243 -0.76 -11.61 23.90
N GLY A 244 -0.74 -10.39 24.42
CA GLY A 244 0.30 -9.89 25.32
C GLY A 244 1.58 -9.43 24.62
N LYS A 245 1.66 -9.44 23.29
CA LYS A 245 2.81 -8.99 22.50
C LYS A 245 2.86 -7.47 22.43
N ALA A 246 4.04 -6.91 22.66
CA ALA A 246 4.25 -5.47 22.60
C ALA A 246 4.27 -4.98 21.13
N GLN A 247 3.38 -4.04 20.81
CA GLN A 247 3.34 -3.39 19.51
C GLN A 247 3.24 -1.85 19.65
N PRO A 248 3.67 -1.06 18.65
CA PRO A 248 3.48 0.37 18.67
C PRO A 248 2.00 0.72 18.78
N MET A 249 1.65 1.68 19.67
CA MET A 249 0.26 2.05 19.90
C MET A 249 -0.45 2.54 18.64
N TRP A 250 0.21 3.28 17.77
CA TRP A 250 -0.38 3.76 16.52
C TRP A 250 -0.80 2.63 15.58
N ARG A 251 -0.13 1.45 15.62
CA ARG A 251 -0.50 0.25 14.84
C ARG A 251 -1.78 -0.43 15.33
N THR A 252 -2.28 -0.11 16.50
CA THR A 252 -3.57 -0.63 16.97
C THR A 252 -4.77 0.03 16.26
N ARG A 253 -4.53 1.17 15.61
CA ARG A 253 -5.58 1.93 14.92
C ARG A 253 -5.37 1.98 13.40
N TRP A 254 -4.12 2.04 12.95
CA TRP A 254 -3.79 2.12 11.53
C TRP A 254 -2.92 0.96 11.10
N THR A 255 -3.34 0.35 9.99
CA THR A 255 -2.58 -0.74 9.38
C THR A 255 -1.34 -0.20 8.66
N THR A 256 -0.24 -0.93 8.74
CA THR A 256 0.97 -0.67 7.95
C THR A 256 1.01 -1.60 6.74
N PRO A 257 1.70 -1.22 5.66
CA PRO A 257 1.91 -2.11 4.54
C PRO A 257 2.50 -3.46 4.98
N PRO A 258 2.11 -4.56 4.33
CA PRO A 258 2.71 -5.87 4.56
C PRO A 258 4.24 -5.81 4.40
N GLY A 259 4.97 -6.52 5.27
CA GLY A 259 6.44 -6.56 5.24
C GLY A 259 7.15 -5.41 5.97
N THR A 260 6.41 -4.43 6.52
CA THR A 260 7.00 -3.39 7.36
C THR A 260 7.41 -3.96 8.71
N ARG A 261 8.69 -3.91 9.05
CA ARG A 261 9.20 -4.37 10.34
C ARG A 261 8.84 -3.36 11.45
N PRO A 262 8.77 -3.80 12.73
CA PRO A 262 8.54 -2.88 13.87
C PRO A 262 9.59 -1.77 13.99
N GLU A 263 10.79 -2.00 13.50
CA GLU A 263 11.95 -1.11 13.54
C GLU A 263 12.01 -0.14 12.36
N ASP A 264 11.16 -0.30 11.35
CA ASP A 264 11.12 0.58 10.18
C ASP A 264 10.82 2.04 10.58
N SER A 265 11.05 2.96 9.65
CA SER A 265 10.80 4.39 9.88
C SER A 265 9.39 4.62 10.44
N TYR A 266 9.28 5.59 11.32
CA TYR A 266 7.98 6.03 11.82
C TYR A 266 7.12 6.61 10.68
N PRO A 267 5.80 6.72 10.87
CA PRO A 267 4.94 7.36 9.90
C PRO A 267 5.43 8.77 9.54
N PRO A 268 5.31 9.18 8.26
CA PRO A 268 5.68 10.52 7.84
C PRO A 268 4.80 11.59 8.47
N LEU A 269 5.39 12.75 8.70
CA LEU A 269 4.73 13.95 9.23
C LEU A 269 4.91 15.09 8.22
N LEU A 270 3.79 15.61 7.72
CA LEU A 270 3.72 16.76 6.85
C LEU A 270 3.37 18.02 7.65
N LEU A 271 4.21 19.02 7.58
CA LEU A 271 3.95 20.37 8.11
C LEU A 271 3.45 21.25 6.96
N VAL A 272 2.22 21.73 7.04
CA VAL A 272 1.61 22.64 6.07
C VAL A 272 1.57 24.04 6.67
N PHE A 273 2.36 24.93 6.13
CA PHE A 273 2.42 26.32 6.56
C PHE A 273 1.40 27.19 5.81
N ASN A 274 0.51 27.83 6.57
CA ASN A 274 -0.43 28.83 6.04
C ASN A 274 0.07 30.23 6.42
N PRO A 275 0.62 31.03 5.49
CA PRO A 275 1.32 32.28 5.81
C PRO A 275 0.36 33.40 6.23
N ARG A 276 -0.35 33.21 7.34
CA ARG A 276 -1.25 34.21 7.95
C ARG A 276 -0.57 34.99 9.06
N GLY A 277 0.37 34.35 9.77
CA GLY A 277 1.15 34.97 10.85
C GLY A 277 2.39 35.71 10.36
N ALA A 278 3.14 36.26 11.30
CA ALA A 278 4.32 37.09 11.03
C ALA A 278 5.63 36.30 10.89
N ARG A 279 5.61 34.97 11.03
CA ARG A 279 6.84 34.17 11.01
C ARG A 279 7.41 34.03 9.61
N ASN A 280 8.72 34.23 9.51
CA ASN A 280 9.44 34.02 8.26
C ASN A 280 9.83 32.55 8.08
N LEU A 281 9.22 31.87 7.11
CA LEU A 281 9.44 30.44 6.84
C LEU A 281 10.86 30.12 6.40
N GLU A 282 11.52 31.03 5.68
CA GLU A 282 12.92 30.83 5.25
C GLU A 282 13.90 30.71 6.44
N ARG A 283 13.54 31.29 7.60
CA ARG A 283 14.32 31.16 8.85
C ARG A 283 13.78 30.05 9.73
N THR A 284 12.45 29.92 9.82
CA THR A 284 11.79 28.96 10.71
C THR A 284 12.07 27.52 10.29
N ILE A 285 11.94 27.19 9.00
CA ILE A 285 12.10 25.80 8.51
C ILE A 285 13.53 25.28 8.72
N PRO A 286 14.62 26.00 8.34
CA PRO A 286 15.98 25.52 8.61
C PRO A 286 16.28 25.41 10.12
N ARG A 287 15.80 26.33 10.93
CA ARG A 287 15.96 26.29 12.39
C ARG A 287 15.26 25.06 12.99
N LEU A 288 14.01 24.80 12.57
CA LEU A 288 13.26 23.62 12.97
C LEU A 288 13.98 22.33 12.55
N ALA A 289 14.47 22.27 11.33
CA ALA A 289 15.24 21.12 10.86
C ALA A 289 16.49 20.87 11.70
N ALA A 290 17.21 21.93 12.08
CA ALA A 290 18.39 21.83 12.95
C ALA A 290 18.03 21.31 14.36
N LEU A 291 16.99 21.88 14.99
CA LEU A 291 16.51 21.50 16.32
C LEU A 291 16.06 20.04 16.40
N THR A 292 15.43 19.55 15.34
CA THR A 292 14.82 18.21 15.29
C THR A 292 15.65 17.18 14.53
N ARG A 293 16.92 17.49 14.24
CA ARG A 293 17.80 16.61 13.43
C ARG A 293 17.84 15.16 13.95
N HIS A 294 17.86 14.96 15.25
CA HIS A 294 17.88 13.64 15.89
C HIS A 294 16.60 12.81 15.61
N LEU A 295 15.48 13.46 15.28
CA LEU A 295 14.22 12.79 14.98
C LEU A 295 14.14 12.29 13.54
N TRP A 296 14.77 12.96 12.56
CA TRP A 296 14.59 12.69 11.14
C TRP A 296 15.87 12.28 10.41
N ALA A 297 17.06 12.67 10.91
CA ALA A 297 18.30 12.33 10.22
C ALA A 297 18.60 10.84 10.32
N GLY A 298 18.84 10.22 9.17
CA GLY A 298 19.27 8.84 9.11
C GLY A 298 20.65 8.64 9.72
N THR A 299 20.92 7.44 10.20
CA THR A 299 22.23 7.00 10.67
C THR A 299 22.98 6.36 9.49
N LYS A 300 24.20 6.83 9.20
CA LYS A 300 25.02 6.26 8.12
C LYS A 300 25.42 4.83 8.51
N ASP A 301 25.24 3.90 7.58
CA ASP A 301 25.86 2.58 7.69
C ASP A 301 27.34 2.69 7.33
N TYR A 302 28.20 2.04 8.11
CA TYR A 302 29.65 2.11 7.88
C TYR A 302 30.11 1.18 6.75
N ASP A 303 29.37 0.07 6.54
CA ASP A 303 29.75 -0.95 5.57
C ASP A 303 29.13 -0.70 4.18
N GLU A 304 28.05 0.09 4.12
CA GLU A 304 27.32 0.40 2.88
C GLU A 304 27.06 1.91 2.81
N ASP A 305 27.24 2.51 1.64
CA ASP A 305 27.08 3.97 1.45
C ASP A 305 25.60 4.39 1.46
N PHE A 306 24.83 3.92 2.44
CA PHE A 306 23.44 4.30 2.65
C PHE A 306 23.15 4.67 4.11
N HIS A 307 21.96 5.27 4.34
CA HIS A 307 21.53 5.69 5.65
C HIS A 307 20.33 4.85 6.11
N HIS A 308 20.41 4.30 7.31
CA HIS A 308 19.26 3.72 8.00
C HIS A 308 18.35 4.81 8.55
N TYR A 309 17.05 4.62 8.44
CA TYR A 309 16.05 5.54 8.96
C TYR A 309 15.15 4.87 10.01
N ASP A 310 15.64 3.83 10.66
CA ASP A 310 14.93 3.12 11.68
C ASP A 310 14.58 4.07 12.84
N ARG A 311 13.30 4.06 13.22
CA ARG A 311 12.75 4.96 14.25
C ARG A 311 12.95 6.46 13.94
N LYS A 312 13.11 6.82 12.69
CA LYS A 312 13.17 8.22 12.24
C LYS A 312 11.83 8.62 11.63
N ILE A 313 11.46 9.87 11.83
CA ILE A 313 10.23 10.46 11.28
C ILE A 313 10.58 11.13 9.95
N PRO A 314 10.01 10.73 8.82
CA PRO A 314 10.09 11.52 7.60
C PRO A 314 9.34 12.85 7.78
N VAL A 315 10.07 13.93 8.04
CA VAL A 315 9.48 15.27 8.20
C VAL A 315 9.48 15.97 6.85
N ILE A 316 8.31 16.44 6.45
CA ILE A 316 8.05 17.06 5.14
C ILE A 316 7.41 18.41 5.38
N THR A 317 7.75 19.38 4.57
CA THR A 317 7.17 20.74 4.64
C THR A 317 6.63 21.18 3.30
N THR A 318 5.53 21.94 3.32
CA THR A 318 4.97 22.65 2.16
C THR A 318 4.21 23.87 2.64
N THR A 319 3.80 24.76 1.74
CA THR A 319 2.83 25.82 2.05
C THR A 319 1.42 25.41 1.62
N LEU A 320 0.40 25.98 2.27
CA LEU A 320 -0.98 25.72 1.88
C LEU A 320 -1.29 26.28 0.48
N ASP A 321 -0.65 27.37 0.08
CA ASP A 321 -0.84 27.96 -1.23
C ASP A 321 -0.21 27.10 -2.33
N ASP A 322 1.03 26.64 -2.15
CA ASP A 322 1.66 25.66 -3.06
C ASP A 322 0.84 24.37 -3.19
N LEU A 323 0.34 23.87 -2.06
CA LEU A 323 -0.49 22.67 -2.05
C LEU A 323 -1.82 22.84 -2.80
N ARG A 324 -2.46 24.01 -2.67
CA ARG A 324 -3.68 24.35 -3.42
C ARG A 324 -3.44 24.43 -4.92
N GLU A 325 -2.35 25.05 -5.31
CA GLU A 325 -2.02 25.28 -6.72
C GLU A 325 -1.59 23.96 -7.39
N HIS A 326 -0.62 23.28 -6.82
CA HIS A 326 0.05 22.15 -7.45
C HIS A 326 -0.47 20.77 -7.02
N GLY A 327 -1.13 20.67 -5.84
CA GLY A 327 -1.65 19.42 -5.28
C GLY A 327 -0.54 18.45 -4.86
N PRO A 328 -0.91 17.19 -4.49
CA PRO A 328 0.02 16.20 -3.96
C PRO A 328 1.06 15.70 -4.99
N HIS A 329 0.77 15.81 -6.28
CA HIS A 329 1.70 15.44 -7.36
C HIS A 329 2.70 16.55 -7.71
N GLY A 330 2.45 17.80 -7.27
CA GLY A 330 3.37 18.91 -7.49
C GLY A 330 4.68 18.74 -6.73
N HIS A 331 5.78 19.22 -7.32
CA HIS A 331 7.11 19.19 -6.69
C HIS A 331 7.28 20.36 -5.70
N VAL A 332 6.39 20.44 -4.73
CA VAL A 332 6.32 21.51 -3.72
C VAL A 332 6.58 21.02 -2.29
N PHE A 333 6.89 19.74 -2.12
CA PHE A 333 7.14 19.13 -0.82
C PHE A 333 8.64 19.00 -0.57
N ARG A 334 9.11 19.59 0.53
CA ARG A 334 10.51 19.52 0.97
C ARG A 334 10.65 18.57 2.14
N ARG A 335 11.33 17.47 1.94
CA ARG A 335 11.68 16.55 3.02
C ARG A 335 12.96 17.00 3.68
N PHE A 336 13.02 17.00 5.02
CA PHE A 336 14.24 17.30 5.76
C PHE A 336 15.38 16.37 5.35
N GLY A 337 16.56 16.93 5.14
CA GLY A 337 17.73 16.21 4.63
C GLY A 337 17.74 15.99 3.12
N ARG A 338 16.78 16.55 2.37
CA ARG A 338 16.76 16.55 0.89
C ARG A 338 16.94 17.95 0.33
N PRO A 339 17.78 18.14 -0.68
CA PRO A 339 18.05 19.48 -1.24
C PRO A 339 16.91 19.98 -2.15
N THR A 340 16.16 19.07 -2.79
CA THR A 340 15.16 19.41 -3.80
C THR A 340 13.74 19.19 -3.31
N SER A 341 12.81 19.98 -3.80
CA SER A 341 11.37 19.73 -3.65
C SER A 341 10.95 18.51 -4.47
N GLN A 342 9.97 17.79 -4.00
CA GLN A 342 9.51 16.51 -4.54
C GLN A 342 7.98 16.48 -4.58
N SER A 343 7.39 15.48 -5.23
CA SER A 343 5.97 15.16 -5.02
C SER A 343 5.73 14.67 -3.59
N LEU A 344 4.49 14.67 -3.11
CA LEU A 344 4.16 14.10 -1.80
C LEU A 344 4.58 12.64 -1.72
N PHE A 345 4.33 11.87 -2.78
CA PHE A 345 4.61 10.42 -2.85
C PHE A 345 6.09 10.12 -2.73
N ASP A 346 6.94 10.90 -3.40
CA ASP A 346 8.40 10.78 -3.28
C ASP A 346 8.90 11.25 -1.92
N ALA A 347 8.26 12.27 -1.35
CA ALA A 347 8.66 12.83 -0.06
C ALA A 347 8.32 11.91 1.10
N ILE A 348 7.17 11.21 1.09
CA ILE A 348 6.80 10.24 2.13
C ILE A 348 7.61 8.95 2.05
N GLY A 349 8.04 8.53 0.84
CA GLY A 349 8.95 7.41 0.66
C GLY A 349 10.36 7.71 1.17
N ASN A 350 11.25 6.71 1.08
CA ASN A 350 12.68 6.89 1.29
C ASN A 350 13.43 6.51 0.00
N PRO A 351 13.47 7.40 -1.02
CA PRO A 351 14.07 7.06 -2.31
C PRO A 351 15.53 6.60 -2.24
N ARG A 352 16.30 7.07 -1.24
CA ARG A 352 17.70 6.61 -1.03
C ARG A 352 17.74 5.18 -0.52
N ARG A 353 16.91 4.86 0.50
CA ARG A 353 16.75 3.49 1.01
C ARG A 353 16.23 2.57 -0.09
N ASP A 354 15.20 2.99 -0.80
CA ASP A 354 14.58 2.18 -1.85
C ASP A 354 15.55 1.93 -3.00
N ALA A 355 16.32 2.94 -3.41
CA ALA A 355 17.37 2.79 -4.40
C ALA A 355 18.54 1.90 -3.91
N ALA A 356 18.94 2.00 -2.63
CA ALA A 356 19.94 1.15 -2.03
C ALA A 356 19.47 -0.31 -1.95
N HIS A 357 18.22 -0.54 -1.51
CA HIS A 357 17.59 -1.87 -1.50
C HIS A 357 17.47 -2.44 -2.91
N ALA A 358 17.06 -1.65 -3.89
CA ALA A 358 16.97 -2.09 -5.28
C ALA A 358 18.33 -2.52 -5.81
N ARG A 359 19.41 -1.76 -5.53
CA ARG A 359 20.78 -2.11 -5.88
C ARG A 359 21.24 -3.39 -5.18
N TYR A 360 21.03 -3.48 -3.86
CA TYR A 360 21.36 -4.67 -3.08
C TYR A 360 20.70 -5.92 -3.66
N TRP A 361 19.41 -5.90 -3.89
CA TRP A 361 18.70 -7.04 -4.47
C TRP A 361 19.10 -7.34 -5.92
N ALA A 362 19.43 -6.31 -6.69
CA ALA A 362 19.98 -6.51 -8.04
C ALA A 362 21.33 -7.24 -7.99
N GLN A 363 22.22 -6.83 -7.08
CA GLN A 363 23.51 -7.50 -6.87
C GLN A 363 23.34 -8.94 -6.37
N GLN A 364 22.45 -9.19 -5.43
CA GLN A 364 22.16 -10.55 -4.95
C GLN A 364 21.65 -11.44 -6.09
N ARG A 365 20.71 -10.97 -6.88
CA ARG A 365 20.22 -11.70 -8.06
C ARG A 365 21.31 -11.94 -9.12
N ALA A 366 22.22 -10.99 -9.29
CA ALA A 366 23.36 -11.17 -10.19
C ALA A 366 24.29 -12.26 -9.67
N ARG A 367 24.67 -12.23 -8.40
CA ARG A 367 25.49 -13.26 -7.75
C ARG A 367 24.86 -14.67 -7.83
N GLU A 368 23.56 -14.76 -7.61
CA GLU A 368 22.81 -16.03 -7.73
C GLU A 368 22.82 -16.56 -9.19
N ARG A 369 22.67 -15.67 -10.17
CA ARG A 369 22.75 -16.04 -11.59
C ARG A 369 24.16 -16.53 -11.97
N GLU A 370 25.18 -15.81 -11.54
CA GLU A 370 26.58 -16.19 -11.76
C GLU A 370 26.94 -17.52 -11.07
N ALA A 371 26.42 -17.76 -9.86
CA ALA A 371 26.61 -19.02 -9.16
C ALA A 371 25.96 -20.19 -9.89
N LYS A 372 24.71 -20.02 -10.32
CA LYS A 372 24.00 -21.04 -11.12
C LYS A 372 24.67 -21.30 -12.47
N GLU A 373 25.21 -20.26 -13.10
CA GLU A 373 25.92 -20.39 -14.37
C GLU A 373 27.24 -21.12 -14.19
N ARG A 374 28.01 -20.82 -13.14
CA ARG A 374 29.22 -21.60 -12.78
C ARG A 374 28.90 -23.05 -12.50
N GLU A 375 27.85 -23.32 -11.69
CA GLU A 375 27.43 -24.68 -11.39
C GLU A 375 27.02 -25.45 -12.67
N ARG A 376 26.32 -24.78 -13.60
CA ARG A 376 25.99 -25.35 -14.91
C ARG A 376 27.24 -25.65 -15.75
N GLN A 377 28.16 -24.70 -15.83
CA GLN A 377 29.42 -24.86 -16.56
C GLN A 377 30.28 -25.99 -15.96
N GLU A 378 30.39 -26.07 -14.65
CA GLU A 378 31.08 -27.17 -13.97
C GLU A 378 30.38 -28.53 -14.18
N ALA A 379 29.03 -28.55 -14.20
CA ALA A 379 28.30 -29.74 -14.51
C ALA A 379 28.48 -30.19 -15.98
N GLU A 380 28.48 -29.24 -16.92
CA GLU A 380 28.77 -29.47 -18.33
C GLU A 380 30.21 -29.96 -18.53
N GLN A 381 31.19 -29.36 -17.86
CA GLN A 381 32.60 -29.81 -17.89
C GLN A 381 32.75 -31.22 -17.32
N ARG A 382 32.16 -31.50 -16.15
CA ARG A 382 32.19 -32.86 -15.56
C ARG A 382 31.49 -33.88 -16.46
N ALA A 383 30.41 -33.49 -17.13
CA ALA A 383 29.75 -34.34 -18.10
C ALA A 383 30.61 -34.59 -19.34
N ALA A 384 31.29 -33.56 -19.86
CA ALA A 384 32.19 -33.65 -20.99
C ALA A 384 33.43 -34.53 -20.67
N GLU A 385 34.02 -34.33 -19.48
CA GLU A 385 35.16 -35.14 -18.99
C GLU A 385 34.74 -36.61 -18.84
N ARG A 386 33.56 -36.84 -18.26
CA ARG A 386 33.00 -38.17 -18.12
C ARG A 386 32.75 -38.83 -19.49
N GLU A 387 32.26 -38.05 -20.44
CA GLU A 387 32.03 -38.55 -21.83
C GLU A 387 33.35 -38.80 -22.57
N ALA A 388 34.40 -37.99 -22.32
CA ALA A 388 35.71 -38.22 -22.88
C ALA A 388 36.37 -39.49 -22.31
N GLN A 389 36.16 -39.83 -21.05
CA GLN A 389 36.65 -41.03 -20.39
C GLN A 389 35.83 -42.28 -20.72
N ARG A 390 34.71 -42.16 -21.44
CA ARG A 390 33.79 -43.25 -21.76
C ARG A 390 34.49 -44.29 -22.64
N PRO A 391 34.63 -45.53 -22.18
CA PRO A 391 35.31 -46.57 -22.97
C PRO A 391 34.56 -46.93 -24.23
N ALA A 392 35.30 -47.29 -25.25
CA ALA A 392 34.76 -47.85 -26.51
C ALA A 392 34.89 -49.37 -26.51
N CYS A 393 33.90 -50.03 -27.09
CA CYS A 393 33.86 -51.48 -27.25
C CYS A 393 35.04 -51.96 -28.12
N ALA A 394 35.86 -52.86 -27.63
CA ALA A 394 37.04 -53.42 -28.34
C ALA A 394 36.64 -54.13 -29.66
N ARG A 395 35.39 -54.54 -29.84
CA ARG A 395 34.93 -55.26 -31.02
C ARG A 395 34.29 -54.37 -32.08
N CYS A 396 33.53 -53.39 -31.72
CA CYS A 396 32.76 -52.58 -32.67
C CYS A 396 33.00 -51.06 -32.55
N GLY A 397 33.84 -50.58 -31.65
CA GLY A 397 34.19 -49.19 -31.47
C GLY A 397 33.08 -48.31 -30.86
N THR A 398 31.89 -48.84 -30.60
CA THR A 398 30.78 -48.07 -30.06
C THR A 398 31.07 -47.76 -28.57
N LYS A 399 30.90 -46.51 -28.14
CA LYS A 399 31.00 -46.08 -26.72
C LYS A 399 29.99 -46.83 -25.86
N PHE A 400 30.38 -47.16 -24.65
CA PHE A 400 29.51 -47.84 -23.70
C PHE A 400 28.33 -46.97 -23.31
N THR A 401 27.17 -47.56 -23.04
CA THR A 401 26.06 -46.89 -22.38
C THR A 401 26.39 -46.62 -20.91
N ASP A 402 25.70 -45.66 -20.25
CA ASP A 402 25.91 -45.39 -18.85
C ASP A 402 25.75 -46.63 -17.96
N ALA A 403 24.72 -47.43 -18.25
CA ALA A 403 24.49 -48.71 -17.56
C ALA A 403 25.62 -49.72 -17.79
N GLY A 404 26.06 -49.83 -19.05
CA GLY A 404 27.16 -50.73 -19.41
C GLY A 404 28.50 -50.29 -18.80
N TRP A 405 28.78 -48.97 -18.78
CA TRP A 405 30.00 -48.48 -18.17
C TRP A 405 29.96 -48.65 -16.63
N LYS A 406 28.83 -48.33 -16.00
CA LYS A 406 28.64 -48.55 -14.54
C LYS A 406 28.84 -50.01 -14.16
N ALA A 407 28.32 -50.94 -14.96
CA ALA A 407 28.48 -52.39 -14.75
C ALA A 407 29.95 -52.88 -14.80
N THR A 408 30.82 -52.17 -15.56
CA THR A 408 32.26 -52.48 -15.58
C THR A 408 33.05 -51.92 -14.41
N GLN A 409 32.48 -50.95 -13.66
CA GLN A 409 33.15 -50.26 -12.54
C GLN A 409 32.76 -50.86 -11.19
N THR A 410 31.61 -51.52 -11.07
CA THR A 410 31.14 -52.14 -9.82
C THR A 410 31.77 -53.54 -9.68
N ALA A 411 32.94 -53.58 -9.07
CA ALA A 411 33.45 -54.82 -8.48
C ALA A 411 33.14 -54.79 -6.96
N ASP A 412 31.89 -55.10 -6.62
CA ASP A 412 31.51 -55.36 -5.24
C ASP A 412 31.90 -56.81 -4.88
N TRP A 413 32.40 -56.95 -3.66
CA TRP A 413 32.74 -58.27 -3.07
C TRP A 413 31.51 -59.18 -3.13
N GLY A 414 31.57 -60.22 -4.03
CA GLY A 414 30.53 -61.23 -4.17
C GLY A 414 29.73 -61.23 -5.44
N THR A 415 29.90 -60.24 -6.33
CA THR A 415 29.30 -60.23 -7.66
C THR A 415 30.26 -60.85 -8.67
N PRO A 416 29.82 -61.79 -9.55
CA PRO A 416 30.70 -62.33 -10.60
C PRO A 416 31.22 -61.18 -11.48
N ALA A 417 32.52 -61.10 -11.63
CA ALA A 417 33.15 -60.15 -12.53
C ALA A 417 32.53 -60.27 -13.92
N ASP A 418 32.27 -59.16 -14.58
CA ASP A 418 31.76 -59.12 -15.95
C ASP A 418 32.65 -59.98 -16.84
N SER A 419 32.08 -61.02 -17.40
CA SER A 419 32.84 -61.98 -18.23
C SER A 419 33.49 -61.36 -19.47
N HIS A 420 33.04 -60.17 -19.87
CA HIS A 420 33.53 -59.47 -21.07
C HIS A 420 33.55 -57.92 -20.83
N PRO A 421 34.38 -57.41 -19.94
CA PRO A 421 34.37 -55.99 -19.51
C PRO A 421 34.74 -55.02 -20.62
N THR A 422 35.33 -55.46 -21.71
CA THR A 422 35.72 -54.64 -22.88
C THR A 422 34.71 -54.63 -23.99
N LEU A 423 33.61 -55.36 -23.85
CA LEU A 423 32.56 -55.46 -24.88
C LEU A 423 31.28 -54.73 -24.49
N CYS A 424 30.68 -54.01 -25.43
CA CYS A 424 29.34 -53.42 -25.24
C CYS A 424 28.26 -54.55 -25.16
N ASP A 425 27.12 -54.26 -24.55
CA ASP A 425 26.02 -55.22 -24.31
C ASP A 425 25.61 -56.02 -25.54
N ARG A 426 25.63 -55.40 -26.73
CA ARG A 426 25.33 -56.09 -27.99
C ARG A 426 26.40 -57.09 -28.38
N CYS A 427 27.67 -56.71 -28.25
CA CYS A 427 28.79 -57.58 -28.60
C CYS A 427 28.97 -58.67 -27.54
N LYS A 428 28.69 -58.41 -26.30
CA LYS A 428 28.70 -59.40 -25.19
C LYS A 428 27.62 -60.46 -25.39
N ARG A 429 26.38 -60.07 -25.70
CA ARG A 429 25.31 -61.03 -26.03
C ARG A 429 25.71 -61.90 -27.20
N ARG A 430 26.32 -61.35 -28.25
CA ARG A 430 26.81 -62.17 -29.40
C ARG A 430 27.94 -63.11 -29.00
N ALA A 431 28.84 -62.71 -28.11
CA ALA A 431 29.90 -63.57 -27.64
C ALA A 431 29.37 -64.72 -26.77
N LEU A 432 28.41 -64.45 -25.89
CA LEU A 432 27.76 -65.46 -25.07
C LEU A 432 26.97 -66.46 -25.88
N VAL A 433 26.22 -65.99 -26.89
CA VAL A 433 25.49 -66.90 -27.80
C VAL A 433 26.44 -67.76 -28.60
N ALA A 434 27.58 -67.23 -29.06
CA ALA A 434 28.60 -68.01 -29.78
C ALA A 434 29.22 -69.12 -28.89
N VAL A 435 29.45 -68.80 -27.61
CA VAL A 435 29.94 -69.79 -26.65
C VAL A 435 28.88 -70.89 -26.38
N GLN A 436 27.61 -70.52 -26.22
CA GLN A 436 26.53 -71.48 -26.03
C GLN A 436 26.32 -72.36 -27.26
N LEU A 437 26.42 -71.81 -28.49
CA LEU A 437 26.37 -72.61 -29.73
C LEU A 437 27.54 -73.55 -29.86
N ALA A 438 28.75 -73.12 -29.48
CA ALA A 438 29.91 -74.01 -29.49
C ALA A 438 29.77 -75.17 -28.47
N GLN A 439 29.23 -74.87 -27.27
CA GLN A 439 28.94 -75.88 -26.25
C GLN A 439 27.83 -76.87 -26.67
N THR A 440 26.79 -76.36 -27.34
CA THR A 440 25.72 -77.24 -27.86
C THR A 440 26.19 -78.14 -29.05
N LEU A 441 27.14 -77.62 -29.84
CA LEU A 441 27.76 -78.43 -30.88
C LEU A 441 28.73 -79.51 -30.32
N HIS A 442 29.35 -79.28 -29.21
CA HIS A 442 30.29 -80.23 -28.57
C HIS A 442 29.56 -81.28 -27.72
N ASN A 443 28.32 -81.01 -27.28
CA ASN A 443 27.47 -81.92 -26.52
C ASN A 443 26.35 -82.56 -27.30
N ARG A 444 26.58 -82.90 -28.59
CA ARG A 444 25.63 -83.65 -29.40
C ARG A 444 25.79 -85.13 -29.18
N PRO A 445 24.92 -85.82 -28.43
CA PRO A 445 24.90 -87.30 -28.38
C PRO A 445 24.33 -87.84 -29.63
N GLU A 446 24.94 -88.96 -30.10
CA GLU A 446 24.51 -89.77 -31.25
C GLU A 446 23.05 -90.17 -31.05
N ARG A 447 22.33 -90.15 -32.18
CA ARG A 447 20.89 -90.52 -32.26
C ARG A 447 20.73 -92.02 -31.98
N HIS A 448 19.83 -92.33 -31.06
CA HIS A 448 19.04 -93.54 -31.10
C HIS A 448 17.58 -93.18 -31.27
N ASP A 449 16.99 -93.66 -32.34
CA ASP A 449 15.56 -93.61 -32.68
C ASP A 449 14.73 -94.24 -31.56
N GLN A 450 13.63 -93.67 -31.15
CA GLN A 450 12.36 -94.38 -30.89
C GLN A 450 11.17 -93.44 -30.92
N GLU A 451 10.22 -93.91 -31.61
CA GLU A 451 8.88 -93.35 -31.88
C GLU A 451 8.00 -93.19 -30.60
N GLY A 452 7.03 -92.31 -30.70
CA GLY A 452 5.72 -92.61 -30.11
C GLY A 452 5.04 -91.54 -29.28
N GLN A 453 3.98 -91.07 -29.92
CA GLN A 453 2.67 -90.70 -29.30
C GLN A 453 2.48 -89.35 -28.59
N GLU A 454 1.75 -88.54 -29.31
CA GLU A 454 0.46 -87.87 -29.02
C GLU A 454 0.03 -87.70 -27.57
N GLN A 455 -0.29 -86.45 -27.15
CA GLN A 455 -1.68 -86.00 -26.92
C GLN A 455 -1.72 -84.56 -26.39
N ALA A 456 -2.54 -83.78 -27.14
CA ALA A 456 -3.57 -82.84 -26.71
C ALA A 456 -3.31 -81.78 -25.57
N GLY A 457 -3.53 -80.61 -26.01
CA GLY A 457 -3.72 -79.40 -25.18
C GLY A 457 -5.05 -79.42 -24.33
N PRO A 458 -5.68 -78.31 -23.92
CA PRO A 458 -5.42 -76.91 -24.21
C PRO A 458 -5.55 -76.04 -22.95
N GLU A 459 -5.34 -74.77 -22.95
CA GLU A 459 -6.29 -73.70 -22.72
C GLU A 459 -5.67 -72.38 -22.21
N ARG A 460 -6.18 -71.37 -22.79
CA ARG A 460 -5.94 -69.94 -22.56
C ARG A 460 -6.33 -69.50 -21.16
N ARG A 461 -5.71 -68.42 -20.71
CA ARG A 461 -6.36 -67.22 -20.13
C ARG A 461 -5.39 -66.07 -19.98
N GLU A 462 -5.68 -64.98 -20.69
CA GLU A 462 -5.43 -63.59 -20.35
C GLU A 462 -6.61 -63.10 -19.49
N PRO A 463 -6.68 -61.84 -19.09
CA PRO A 463 -5.72 -60.80 -18.69
C PRO A 463 -6.11 -60.11 -17.37
N GLY A 464 -5.30 -59.22 -16.91
CA GLY A 464 -5.69 -58.34 -15.79
C GLY A 464 -4.93 -57.03 -15.70
N ARG A 465 -5.51 -56.02 -16.30
CA ARG A 465 -5.20 -54.61 -16.03
C ARG A 465 -5.43 -54.30 -14.56
N TRP A 466 -4.59 -53.45 -13.98
CA TRP A 466 -5.02 -52.53 -12.93
C TRP A 466 -4.32 -51.18 -13.06
N PHE A 467 -5.17 -50.14 -13.22
CA PHE A 467 -4.95 -48.69 -13.12
C PHE A 467 -4.93 -48.28 -11.67
N SER A 468 -4.21 -47.25 -11.36
CA SER A 468 -4.67 -46.02 -10.66
C SER A 468 -3.47 -45.29 -10.09
N ARG A 469 -3.25 -44.07 -10.54
CA ARG A 469 -3.75 -42.81 -9.99
C ARG A 469 -3.26 -42.54 -8.58
N TRP A 470 -2.48 -41.49 -8.40
CA TRP A 470 -2.80 -40.36 -7.49
C TRP A 470 -2.05 -39.10 -7.92
N ARG A 471 -2.83 -38.03 -8.12
CA ARG A 471 -2.44 -36.63 -8.08
C ARG A 471 -2.52 -36.16 -6.61
N THR A 472 -1.69 -35.33 -6.14
CA THR A 472 -1.94 -33.95 -5.67
C THR A 472 -0.65 -33.19 -5.73
#